data_91a54fe71c4ab0058faaa50a32251cd1
#
_entry.id   91a54fe71c4ab0058faaa50a32251cd1
#
_cell.length_a   1.000
_cell.length_b   1.000
_cell.length_c   1.000
_cell.angle_alpha   90.00
_cell.angle_beta   90.00
_cell.angle_gamma   90.00
#
_symmetry.space_group_name_H-M   'P 1'
#
loop_
_entity.id
_entity.type
_entity.pdbx_description
1 polymer ?
#
loop_
_entity_poly.entity_id
_entity_poly.type
_entity_poly.pdbx_seq_one_letter_code
_entity_poly.pdbx_strand_id
1 'polypeptide(L)'
;MINQERVVFVDENVRVGVPSTLTGKLRVQSTGGTLYLRASESIAPTRLQLQSVTTGEIILLDIAATPGDQPLEPVRILKNAQEQAAEAVSSTVPVPERTPIPVALTRYAAQSLYGPLRTVESLPGVRRVPLKLRTELPALLPTENVSSMPIAAWRLGDYWVTAVKLRNRGLETVQLDPRRLQAKLFAAAFQHAFLGPVGSAEDTTIAYLVTRGAGLEHAVLLPPPVARGASDES
;
A
#
# COMPACT_ATOMS: atom_id res chain seq x y z
N MET A 1 -24.05 -19.99 9.10
CA MET A 1 -24.91 -21.20 9.08
C MET A 1 -24.76 -21.91 10.40
N ILE A 2 -25.81 -22.59 10.89
CA ILE A 2 -25.77 -23.37 12.12
C ILE A 2 -24.98 -24.66 11.87
N ASN A 3 -24.19 -25.10 12.85
CA ASN A 3 -23.34 -26.31 12.81
C ASN A 3 -22.22 -26.32 11.76
N GLN A 4 -22.06 -25.26 10.99
CA GLN A 4 -20.93 -25.10 10.09
C GLN A 4 -19.87 -24.19 10.73
N GLU A 5 -18.60 -24.48 10.44
CA GLU A 5 -17.49 -23.68 10.92
C GLU A 5 -17.19 -22.55 9.92
N ARG A 6 -17.12 -21.32 10.44
CA ARG A 6 -16.69 -20.13 9.70
C ARG A 6 -15.25 -19.81 10.07
N VAL A 7 -14.40 -19.72 9.08
CA VAL A 7 -13.00 -19.34 9.24
C VAL A 7 -12.87 -17.84 8.98
N VAL A 8 -12.23 -17.12 9.92
CA VAL A 8 -11.96 -15.69 9.79
C VAL A 8 -10.47 -15.45 10.01
N PHE A 9 -9.79 -14.91 9.00
CA PHE A 9 -8.38 -14.51 9.07
C PHE A 9 -8.29 -13.09 9.61
N VAL A 10 -7.53 -12.89 10.70
CA VAL A 10 -7.31 -11.60 11.36
C VAL A 10 -5.87 -11.11 11.15
N ASP A 11 -4.99 -12.00 10.65
CA ASP A 11 -3.56 -11.78 10.39
C ASP A 11 -2.71 -11.45 11.65
N GLU A 12 -3.31 -11.52 12.86
CA GLU A 12 -2.62 -11.37 14.14
C GLU A 12 -3.31 -12.17 15.26
N ASN A 13 -2.58 -12.48 16.32
CA ASN A 13 -3.17 -13.16 17.47
C ASN A 13 -4.16 -12.25 18.20
N VAL A 14 -5.39 -12.72 18.37
CA VAL A 14 -6.46 -11.98 19.04
C VAL A 14 -7.07 -12.78 20.20
N ARG A 15 -7.43 -12.07 21.27
CA ARG A 15 -8.34 -12.55 22.30
C ARG A 15 -9.77 -12.19 21.90
N VAL A 16 -10.68 -13.14 22.07
CA VAL A 16 -12.09 -12.94 21.69
C VAL A 16 -12.94 -12.73 22.92
N GLY A 17 -13.54 -11.57 23.03
CA GLY A 17 -14.59 -11.28 24.02
C GLY A 17 -15.92 -11.79 23.50
N VAL A 18 -16.43 -12.87 24.09
CA VAL A 18 -17.73 -13.44 23.74
C VAL A 18 -18.77 -12.96 24.76
N PRO A 19 -19.86 -12.29 24.33
CA PRO A 19 -20.94 -11.91 25.22
C PRO A 19 -21.57 -13.13 25.93
N SER A 20 -22.01 -12.97 27.18
CA SER A 20 -22.63 -14.04 27.96
C SER A 20 -23.87 -14.62 27.31
N THR A 21 -24.59 -13.85 26.48
CA THR A 21 -25.75 -14.28 25.69
C THR A 21 -25.42 -15.34 24.65
N LEU A 22 -24.16 -15.50 24.28
CA LEU A 22 -23.68 -16.50 23.31
C LEU A 22 -23.00 -17.71 23.98
N THR A 23 -22.92 -17.73 25.31
CA THR A 23 -22.33 -18.85 26.06
C THR A 23 -23.13 -20.14 25.78
N GLY A 24 -22.42 -21.18 25.32
CA GLY A 24 -23.03 -22.46 24.92
C GLY A 24 -23.61 -22.48 23.50
N LYS A 25 -23.86 -21.32 22.86
CA LYS A 25 -24.42 -21.21 21.50
C LYS A 25 -23.37 -21.00 20.43
N LEU A 26 -22.24 -20.43 20.79
CA LEU A 26 -21.12 -20.13 19.88
C LEU A 26 -19.83 -20.74 20.43
N ARG A 27 -19.23 -21.64 19.66
CA ARG A 27 -17.85 -22.08 19.87
C ARG A 27 -16.90 -21.16 19.14
N VAL A 28 -15.90 -20.64 19.87
CA VAL A 28 -14.87 -19.76 19.35
C VAL A 28 -13.52 -20.37 19.63
N GLN A 29 -12.65 -20.40 18.63
CA GLN A 29 -11.26 -20.82 18.74
C GLN A 29 -10.38 -19.81 18.00
N SER A 30 -9.33 -19.31 18.66
CA SER A 30 -8.36 -18.37 18.04
C SER A 30 -6.97 -18.98 18.08
N THR A 31 -6.33 -19.10 16.92
CA THR A 31 -4.99 -19.70 16.82
C THR A 31 -4.25 -19.09 15.62
N GLY A 32 -3.04 -18.53 15.87
CA GLY A 32 -2.15 -18.10 14.81
C GLY A 32 -2.74 -17.06 13.85
N GLY A 33 -3.55 -16.11 14.34
CA GLY A 33 -4.17 -15.09 13.49
C GLY A 33 -5.42 -15.59 12.74
N THR A 34 -5.89 -16.80 13.06
CA THR A 34 -7.11 -17.36 12.48
C THR A 34 -8.13 -17.61 13.59
N LEU A 35 -9.37 -17.22 13.33
CA LEU A 35 -10.51 -17.37 14.21
C LEU A 35 -11.49 -18.38 13.60
N TYR A 36 -11.85 -19.40 14.37
CA TYR A 36 -12.83 -20.43 14.01
C TYR A 36 -14.10 -20.21 14.82
N LEU A 37 -15.22 -20.00 14.13
CA LEU A 37 -16.52 -19.73 14.71
C LEU A 37 -17.52 -20.82 14.31
N ARG A 38 -18.14 -21.46 15.27
CA ARG A 38 -19.20 -22.44 15.00
C ARG A 38 -20.39 -22.18 15.93
N ALA A 39 -21.53 -21.86 15.34
CA ALA A 39 -22.80 -21.69 16.05
C ALA A 39 -23.53 -23.03 16.15
N SER A 40 -24.02 -23.38 17.32
CA SER A 40 -24.89 -24.56 17.55
C SER A 40 -26.36 -24.24 17.38
N GLU A 41 -26.74 -22.96 17.50
CA GLU A 41 -28.10 -22.45 17.39
C GLU A 41 -28.16 -21.19 16.53
N SER A 42 -29.37 -20.72 16.21
CA SER A 42 -29.59 -19.44 15.57
C SER A 42 -29.10 -18.31 16.48
N ILE A 43 -28.28 -17.41 15.91
CA ILE A 43 -27.74 -16.24 16.60
C ILE A 43 -28.23 -15.00 15.86
N ALA A 44 -28.98 -14.12 16.54
CA ALA A 44 -29.30 -12.81 16.04
C ALA A 44 -28.01 -11.97 15.87
N PRO A 45 -28.00 -10.94 15.02
CA PRO A 45 -26.83 -10.08 14.86
C PRO A 45 -26.25 -9.64 16.20
N THR A 46 -25.06 -10.09 16.52
CA THR A 46 -24.40 -9.89 17.80
C THR A 46 -22.95 -9.53 17.59
N ARG A 47 -22.44 -8.56 18.37
CA ARG A 47 -21.07 -8.04 18.26
C ARG A 47 -20.11 -8.80 19.14
N LEU A 48 -19.03 -9.30 18.55
CA LEU A 48 -17.85 -9.82 19.25
C LEU A 48 -16.77 -8.75 19.30
N GLN A 49 -15.97 -8.75 20.36
CA GLN A 49 -14.78 -7.92 20.47
C GLN A 49 -13.53 -8.79 20.30
N LEU A 50 -12.71 -8.46 19.33
CA LEU A 50 -11.43 -9.10 19.11
C LEU A 50 -10.34 -8.11 19.56
N GLN A 51 -9.56 -8.49 20.57
CA GLN A 51 -8.45 -7.66 21.06
C GLN A 51 -7.13 -8.24 20.58
N SER A 52 -6.35 -7.44 19.83
CA SER A 52 -4.98 -7.80 19.47
C SER A 52 -4.12 -8.05 20.70
N VAL A 53 -3.45 -9.19 20.73
CA VAL A 53 -2.53 -9.55 21.85
C VAL A 53 -1.26 -8.68 21.80
N THR A 54 -0.87 -8.22 20.60
CA THR A 54 0.37 -7.47 20.39
C THR A 54 0.18 -5.97 20.57
N THR A 55 -0.89 -5.40 19.99
CA THR A 55 -1.12 -3.94 20.00
C THR A 55 -2.17 -3.48 21.00
N GLY A 56 -3.00 -4.40 21.52
CA GLY A 56 -4.16 -4.06 22.36
C GLY A 56 -5.34 -3.46 21.60
N GLU A 57 -5.22 -3.28 20.29
CA GLU A 57 -6.25 -2.74 19.42
C GLU A 57 -7.53 -3.61 19.46
N ILE A 58 -8.69 -2.97 19.44
CA ILE A 58 -9.99 -3.64 19.47
C ILE A 58 -10.61 -3.61 18.08
N ILE A 59 -10.92 -4.81 17.55
CA ILE A 59 -11.67 -5.01 16.33
C ILE A 59 -13.07 -5.48 16.69
N LEU A 60 -14.09 -4.84 16.13
CA LEU A 60 -15.49 -5.22 16.35
C LEU A 60 -15.95 -6.09 15.16
N LEU A 61 -16.45 -7.29 15.48
CA LEU A 61 -16.94 -8.25 14.49
C LEU A 61 -18.42 -8.56 14.75
N ASP A 62 -19.27 -8.17 13.83
CA ASP A 62 -20.70 -8.51 13.91
C ASP A 62 -20.94 -9.87 13.28
N ILE A 63 -21.56 -10.77 14.03
CA ILE A 63 -21.87 -12.14 13.61
C ILE A 63 -23.36 -12.41 13.70
N ALA A 64 -23.85 -13.27 12.81
CA ALA A 64 -25.19 -13.83 12.86
C ALA A 64 -25.14 -15.29 12.38
N ALA A 65 -26.01 -16.14 12.90
CA ALA A 65 -26.14 -17.49 12.43
C ALA A 65 -27.60 -17.83 12.16
N THR A 66 -27.89 -18.33 10.97
CA THR A 66 -29.20 -18.74 10.50
C THR A 66 -29.18 -20.20 10.03
N PRO A 67 -30.29 -20.93 10.06
CA PRO A 67 -30.38 -22.22 9.39
C PRO A 67 -30.03 -22.11 7.89
N GLY A 68 -29.31 -23.08 7.37
CA GLY A 68 -28.95 -23.11 5.95
C GLY A 68 -27.83 -24.12 5.71
N ASP A 69 -27.63 -24.49 4.46
CA ASP A 69 -26.70 -25.55 4.05
C ASP A 69 -25.70 -25.08 2.99
N GLN A 70 -25.58 -23.74 2.81
CA GLN A 70 -24.61 -23.18 1.86
C GLN A 70 -23.20 -23.25 2.44
N PRO A 71 -22.18 -23.58 1.62
CA PRO A 71 -20.79 -23.56 2.07
C PRO A 71 -20.39 -22.14 2.50
N LEU A 72 -19.70 -22.05 3.63
CA LEU A 72 -19.19 -20.79 4.17
C LEU A 72 -17.78 -20.53 3.65
N GLU A 73 -17.62 -19.51 2.83
CA GLU A 73 -16.30 -19.06 2.40
C GLU A 73 -15.53 -18.40 3.56
N PRO A 74 -14.20 -18.57 3.63
CA PRO A 74 -13.39 -17.88 4.61
C PRO A 74 -13.49 -16.35 4.46
N VAL A 75 -13.45 -15.62 5.58
CA VAL A 75 -13.45 -14.16 5.62
C VAL A 75 -12.09 -13.66 6.07
N ARG A 76 -11.58 -12.60 5.46
CA ARG A 76 -10.37 -11.92 5.92
C ARG A 76 -10.71 -10.52 6.41
N ILE A 77 -10.28 -10.16 7.62
CA ILE A 77 -10.42 -8.81 8.18
C ILE A 77 -9.21 -7.99 7.71
N LEU A 78 -9.47 -6.91 6.97
CA LEU A 78 -8.45 -5.96 6.53
C LEU A 78 -8.47 -4.73 7.45
N LYS A 79 -7.36 -4.39 8.08
CA LYS A 79 -7.28 -3.27 9.05
C LYS A 79 -7.46 -1.88 8.43
N ASN A 80 -7.33 -1.72 7.11
CA ASN A 80 -7.36 -0.42 6.44
C ASN A 80 -8.70 -0.10 5.74
N ALA A 81 -9.81 -0.71 6.16
CA ALA A 81 -11.12 -0.50 5.52
C ALA A 81 -11.77 0.88 5.79
N GLN A 82 -11.12 1.76 6.53
CA GLN A 82 -11.72 3.05 6.94
C GLN A 82 -11.67 4.14 5.87
N GLU A 83 -10.87 3.97 4.80
CA GLU A 83 -10.86 4.92 3.67
C GLU A 83 -11.74 4.51 2.48
N GLN A 84 -12.27 3.29 2.47
CA GLN A 84 -13.09 2.77 1.36
C GLN A 84 -14.60 2.79 1.59
N ALA A 85 -15.07 3.18 2.79
CA ALA A 85 -16.49 3.20 3.12
C ALA A 85 -17.28 4.40 2.54
N ALA A 86 -16.63 5.33 1.83
CA ALA A 86 -17.28 6.51 1.25
C ALA A 86 -17.76 6.32 -0.21
N GLU A 87 -17.43 5.22 -0.89
CA GLU A 87 -17.76 5.01 -2.32
C GLU A 87 -18.69 3.82 -2.62
N ALA A 88 -19.18 3.09 -1.63
CA ALA A 88 -20.01 1.91 -1.84
C ALA A 88 -21.50 2.16 -1.67
N VAL A 89 -22.09 3.04 -2.49
CA VAL A 89 -23.53 3.02 -2.79
C VAL A 89 -23.72 2.97 -4.29
N SER A 90 -23.48 1.81 -4.89
CA SER A 90 -24.22 1.35 -6.08
C SER A 90 -23.85 -0.10 -6.43
N SER A 91 -24.84 -0.94 -6.26
CA SER A 91 -25.13 -2.26 -6.84
C SER A 91 -24.11 -3.00 -7.70
N THR A 92 -24.09 -4.31 -7.44
CA THR A 92 -23.96 -5.50 -8.32
C THR A 92 -22.64 -6.26 -8.24
N VAL A 93 -22.78 -7.56 -7.80
CA VAL A 93 -21.92 -8.74 -8.01
C VAL A 93 -20.42 -8.56 -7.68
N PRO A 94 -19.86 -9.26 -6.66
CA PRO A 94 -18.42 -9.23 -6.38
C PRO A 94 -17.65 -9.99 -7.46
N VAL A 95 -17.17 -9.26 -8.44
CA VAL A 95 -16.00 -9.66 -9.24
C VAL A 95 -14.81 -9.59 -8.28
N PRO A 96 -13.88 -10.57 -8.23
CA PRO A 96 -12.70 -10.47 -7.39
C PRO A 96 -11.96 -9.17 -7.72
N GLU A 97 -11.83 -8.27 -6.74
CA GLU A 97 -11.19 -6.97 -6.91
C GLU A 97 -9.75 -7.18 -7.37
N ARG A 98 -9.53 -6.97 -8.66
CA ARG A 98 -8.17 -6.96 -9.21
C ARG A 98 -7.45 -5.76 -8.62
N THR A 99 -6.38 -6.00 -7.88
CA THR A 99 -5.49 -4.94 -7.39
C THR A 99 -5.24 -3.93 -8.52
N PRO A 100 -5.48 -2.63 -8.33
CA PRO A 100 -5.26 -1.63 -9.35
C PRO A 100 -3.85 -1.72 -9.95
N ILE A 101 -3.72 -1.60 -11.26
CA ILE A 101 -2.42 -1.73 -11.95
C ILE A 101 -1.33 -0.87 -11.33
N PRO A 102 -1.56 0.42 -10.95
CA PRO A 102 -0.54 1.24 -10.31
C PRO A 102 -0.02 0.65 -9.01
N VAL A 103 -0.90 0.09 -8.18
CA VAL A 103 -0.53 -0.53 -6.90
C VAL A 103 0.26 -1.81 -7.11
N ALA A 104 -0.21 -2.71 -7.99
CA ALA A 104 0.48 -3.95 -8.32
C ALA A 104 1.88 -3.66 -8.91
N LEU A 105 1.98 -2.67 -9.81
CA LEU A 105 3.23 -2.29 -10.46
C LEU A 105 4.22 -1.65 -9.47
N THR A 106 3.74 -0.82 -8.54
CA THR A 106 4.57 -0.23 -7.46
C THR A 106 5.10 -1.31 -6.52
N ARG A 107 4.25 -2.26 -6.11
CA ARG A 107 4.67 -3.40 -5.28
C ARG A 107 5.71 -4.25 -5.99
N TYR A 108 5.49 -4.58 -7.26
CA TYR A 108 6.47 -5.31 -8.08
C TYR A 108 7.82 -4.59 -8.17
N ALA A 109 7.81 -3.27 -8.39
CA ALA A 109 9.02 -2.45 -8.45
C ALA A 109 9.79 -2.48 -7.13
N ALA A 110 9.10 -2.35 -5.99
CA ALA A 110 9.69 -2.43 -4.66
C ALA A 110 10.31 -3.81 -4.40
N GLN A 111 9.58 -4.89 -4.67
CA GLN A 111 10.08 -6.26 -4.54
C GLN A 111 11.30 -6.50 -5.45
N SER A 112 11.26 -6.01 -6.70
CA SER A 112 12.36 -6.18 -7.67
C SER A 112 13.64 -5.46 -7.27
N LEU A 113 13.57 -4.41 -6.45
CA LEU A 113 14.74 -3.67 -5.97
C LEU A 113 15.36 -4.26 -4.70
N TYR A 114 14.53 -4.79 -3.80
CA TYR A 114 14.98 -5.19 -2.48
C TYR A 114 14.88 -6.70 -2.22
N GLY A 115 14.01 -7.40 -2.96
CA GLY A 115 13.80 -8.82 -2.78
C GLY A 115 14.76 -9.68 -3.60
N PRO A 116 15.10 -10.91 -3.13
CA PRO A 116 15.68 -11.92 -3.98
C PRO A 116 14.73 -12.21 -5.16
N LEU A 117 15.27 -12.39 -6.38
CA LEU A 117 14.44 -12.59 -7.58
C LEU A 117 13.39 -13.72 -7.44
N ARG A 118 13.68 -14.74 -6.63
CA ARG A 118 12.77 -15.86 -6.35
C ARG A 118 11.56 -15.50 -5.50
N THR A 119 11.60 -14.37 -4.80
CA THR A 119 10.48 -13.90 -3.93
C THR A 119 9.65 -12.80 -4.57
N VAL A 120 10.04 -12.34 -5.75
CA VAL A 120 9.29 -11.32 -6.50
C VAL A 120 8.01 -11.97 -7.03
N GLU A 121 6.86 -11.43 -6.61
CA GLU A 121 5.56 -11.89 -7.09
C GLU A 121 5.45 -11.73 -8.61
N SER A 122 5.08 -12.80 -9.31
CA SER A 122 4.94 -12.76 -10.76
C SER A 122 3.82 -11.79 -11.16
N LEU A 123 4.16 -10.78 -11.97
CA LEU A 123 3.19 -9.83 -12.52
C LEU A 123 3.18 -9.95 -14.05
N PRO A 124 2.21 -10.69 -14.63
CA PRO A 124 2.17 -10.94 -16.06
C PRO A 124 2.11 -9.64 -16.87
N GLY A 125 2.93 -9.54 -17.92
CA GLY A 125 2.98 -8.39 -18.82
C GLY A 125 3.85 -7.23 -18.34
N VAL A 126 4.39 -7.27 -17.13
CA VAL A 126 5.36 -6.26 -16.67
C VAL A 126 6.66 -6.37 -17.46
N ARG A 127 7.24 -5.24 -17.80
CA ARG A 127 8.54 -5.15 -18.49
C ARG A 127 9.41 -4.09 -17.85
N ARG A 128 10.68 -4.40 -17.62
CA ARG A 128 11.68 -3.40 -17.29
C ARG A 128 11.97 -2.56 -18.53
N VAL A 129 12.04 -1.24 -18.38
CA VAL A 129 12.26 -0.30 -19.48
C VAL A 129 13.51 0.53 -19.23
N PRO A 130 14.22 0.95 -20.29
CA PRO A 130 15.39 1.80 -20.15
C PRO A 130 15.01 3.16 -19.58
N LEU A 131 15.88 3.71 -18.73
CA LEU A 131 15.77 5.07 -18.22
C LEU A 131 16.21 6.05 -19.31
N LYS A 132 15.30 6.92 -19.76
CA LYS A 132 15.58 8.03 -20.68
C LYS A 132 15.65 9.37 -19.91
N LEU A 133 16.24 9.32 -18.72
CA LEU A 133 16.34 10.44 -17.79
C LEU A 133 17.79 10.82 -17.57
N ARG A 134 18.03 12.05 -17.12
CA ARG A 134 19.34 12.48 -16.62
C ARG A 134 19.70 11.67 -15.37
N THR A 135 20.99 11.58 -15.08
CA THR A 135 21.50 10.86 -13.89
C THR A 135 20.96 11.46 -12.59
N GLU A 136 20.70 12.75 -12.58
CA GLU A 136 20.12 13.49 -11.46
C GLU A 136 18.94 14.34 -11.94
N LEU A 137 17.89 14.42 -11.09
CA LEU A 137 16.68 15.19 -11.36
C LEU A 137 16.50 16.32 -10.33
N PRO A 138 17.29 17.40 -10.42
CA PRO A 138 17.26 18.48 -9.43
C PRO A 138 15.91 19.22 -9.40
N ALA A 139 15.17 19.21 -10.50
CA ALA A 139 13.85 19.81 -10.59
C ALA A 139 12.74 19.00 -9.92
N LEU A 140 13.01 17.77 -9.45
CA LEU A 140 11.98 16.91 -8.86
C LEU A 140 11.55 17.43 -7.48
N LEU A 141 12.49 17.85 -6.65
CA LEU A 141 12.27 18.42 -5.30
C LEU A 141 13.12 19.70 -5.14
N PRO A 142 12.79 20.78 -5.85
CA PRO A 142 13.63 21.97 -5.93
C PRO A 142 13.71 22.76 -4.62
N THR A 143 12.74 22.57 -3.72
CA THR A 143 12.67 23.26 -2.43
C THR A 143 13.44 22.54 -1.31
N GLU A 144 13.87 21.30 -1.58
CA GLU A 144 14.54 20.46 -0.57
C GLU A 144 16.02 20.25 -0.97
N ASN A 145 16.89 20.21 0.03
CA ASN A 145 18.30 19.86 -0.19
C ASN A 145 18.46 18.32 -0.34
N VAL A 146 17.80 17.78 -1.37
CA VAL A 146 17.71 16.34 -1.63
C VAL A 146 18.20 16.05 -3.04
N SER A 147 19.12 15.11 -3.20
CA SER A 147 19.46 14.57 -4.52
C SER A 147 18.44 13.51 -4.94
N SER A 148 18.07 13.54 -6.20
CA SER A 148 17.07 12.66 -6.80
C SER A 148 17.66 11.93 -7.99
N MET A 149 17.92 10.61 -7.87
CA MET A 149 18.60 9.81 -8.91
C MET A 149 17.66 8.67 -9.37
N PRO A 150 17.23 8.65 -10.64
CA PRO A 150 16.45 7.52 -11.17
C PRO A 150 17.32 6.29 -11.27
N ILE A 151 16.83 5.14 -10.80
CA ILE A 151 17.59 3.88 -10.72
C ILE A 151 17.03 2.76 -11.57
N ALA A 152 15.70 2.69 -11.72
CA ALA A 152 15.06 1.68 -12.56
C ALA A 152 13.65 2.13 -12.96
N ALA A 153 13.13 1.57 -14.04
CA ALA A 153 11.75 1.79 -14.46
C ALA A 153 11.12 0.51 -15.01
N TRP A 154 9.81 0.38 -14.79
CA TRP A 154 8.98 -0.73 -15.27
C TRP A 154 7.72 -0.18 -15.91
N ARG A 155 7.13 -0.99 -16.80
CA ARG A 155 5.88 -0.66 -17.48
C ARG A 155 4.94 -1.87 -17.43
N LEU A 156 3.66 -1.57 -17.21
CA LEU A 156 2.55 -2.52 -17.36
C LEU A 156 1.36 -1.80 -18.00
N GLY A 157 0.99 -2.22 -19.22
CA GLY A 157 -0.04 -1.52 -19.99
C GLY A 157 0.32 -0.05 -20.23
N ASP A 158 -0.56 0.87 -19.82
CA ASP A 158 -0.37 2.32 -19.93
C ASP A 158 0.32 2.95 -18.72
N TYR A 159 0.68 2.16 -17.71
CA TYR A 159 1.32 2.67 -16.50
C TYR A 159 2.81 2.38 -16.50
N TRP A 160 3.55 3.36 -16.02
CA TRP A 160 4.99 3.31 -15.82
C TRP A 160 5.27 3.59 -14.34
N VAL A 161 6.19 2.88 -13.74
CA VAL A 161 6.75 3.21 -12.43
C VAL A 161 8.24 3.43 -12.57
N THR A 162 8.70 4.56 -12.07
CA THR A 162 10.13 4.87 -12.00
C THR A 162 10.54 4.93 -10.55
N ALA A 163 11.52 4.11 -10.17
CA ALA A 163 12.14 4.18 -8.86
C ALA A 163 13.24 5.24 -8.88
N VAL A 164 13.13 6.20 -7.97
CA VAL A 164 14.06 7.31 -7.80
C VAL A 164 14.65 7.25 -6.40
N LYS A 165 15.97 7.13 -6.30
CA LYS A 165 16.69 7.23 -5.05
C LYS A 165 16.74 8.69 -4.62
N LEU A 166 16.20 8.98 -3.46
CA LEU A 166 16.26 10.28 -2.79
C LEU A 166 17.29 10.22 -1.68
N ARG A 167 18.18 11.20 -1.62
CA ARG A 167 19.16 11.29 -0.54
C ARG A 167 19.22 12.72 -0.01
N ASN A 168 19.09 12.87 1.30
CA ASN A 168 19.25 14.13 1.98
C ASN A 168 20.71 14.57 1.95
N ARG A 169 20.95 15.83 1.57
CA ARG A 169 22.28 16.49 1.59
C ARG A 169 22.41 17.49 2.74
N GLY A 170 21.31 17.70 3.49
CA GLY A 170 21.26 18.64 4.63
C GLY A 170 21.44 17.94 5.97
N LEU A 171 21.58 18.77 7.01
CA LEU A 171 21.73 18.31 8.40
C LEU A 171 20.39 18.13 9.15
N GLU A 172 19.30 18.56 8.54
CA GLU A 172 17.96 18.47 9.11
C GLU A 172 17.17 17.29 8.50
N THR A 173 16.23 16.76 9.26
CA THR A 173 15.30 15.74 8.75
C THR A 173 14.32 16.37 7.77
N VAL A 174 14.15 15.74 6.62
CA VAL A 174 13.21 16.19 5.56
C VAL A 174 12.00 15.28 5.54
N GLN A 175 10.81 15.84 5.77
CA GLN A 175 9.54 15.13 5.58
C GLN A 175 9.18 15.12 4.10
N LEU A 176 8.90 13.92 3.57
CA LEU A 176 8.56 13.74 2.16
C LEU A 176 7.06 13.82 1.95
N ASP A 177 6.62 14.77 1.13
CA ASP A 177 5.23 14.93 0.72
C ASP A 177 5.14 14.76 -0.82
N PRO A 178 4.30 13.83 -1.33
CA PRO A 178 4.08 13.66 -2.76
C PRO A 178 3.67 14.95 -3.49
N ARG A 179 3.02 15.88 -2.80
CA ARG A 179 2.57 17.17 -3.36
C ARG A 179 3.71 18.12 -3.69
N ARG A 180 4.89 17.91 -3.10
CA ARG A 180 6.09 18.71 -3.33
C ARG A 180 6.89 18.27 -4.55
N LEU A 181 6.55 17.10 -5.10
CA LEU A 181 7.20 16.58 -6.31
C LEU A 181 6.80 17.39 -7.55
N GLN A 182 7.78 17.96 -8.23
CA GLN A 182 7.57 18.76 -9.44
C GLN A 182 7.53 17.88 -10.69
N ALA A 183 6.47 17.07 -10.82
CA ALA A 183 6.21 16.20 -11.95
C ALA A 183 4.71 15.96 -12.14
N LYS A 184 4.27 15.68 -13.36
CA LYS A 184 2.89 15.28 -13.66
C LYS A 184 2.74 13.76 -13.36
N LEU A 185 2.48 13.42 -12.11
CA LEU A 185 2.37 12.06 -11.64
C LEU A 185 0.91 11.60 -11.60
N PHE A 186 0.69 10.32 -11.88
CA PHE A 186 -0.57 9.64 -11.58
C PHE A 186 -0.66 9.30 -10.10
N ALA A 187 0.46 8.79 -9.52
CA ALA A 187 0.61 8.47 -8.11
C ALA A 187 2.09 8.53 -7.72
N ALA A 188 2.36 8.69 -6.44
CA ALA A 188 3.69 8.56 -5.86
C ALA A 188 3.62 7.85 -4.51
N ALA A 189 4.63 7.03 -4.23
CA ALA A 189 4.82 6.37 -2.95
C ALA A 189 6.29 6.46 -2.54
N PHE A 190 6.55 6.61 -1.25
CA PHE A 190 7.89 6.58 -0.68
C PHE A 190 8.07 5.30 0.14
N GLN A 191 9.27 4.74 0.12
CA GLN A 191 9.62 3.61 0.98
C GLN A 191 9.58 4.01 2.46
N HIS A 192 10.05 5.22 2.78
CA HIS A 192 9.94 5.88 4.08
C HIS A 192 9.45 7.31 3.85
N ALA A 193 8.59 7.80 4.75
CA ALA A 193 7.97 9.12 4.63
C ALA A 193 8.91 10.29 4.97
N PHE A 194 10.15 10.02 5.37
CA PHE A 194 11.14 11.03 5.72
C PHE A 194 12.55 10.61 5.31
N LEU A 195 13.46 11.57 5.30
CA LEU A 195 14.90 11.39 5.18
C LEU A 195 15.57 11.95 6.42
N GLY A 196 16.40 11.15 7.07
CA GLY A 196 17.24 11.61 8.17
C GLY A 196 18.37 12.56 7.71
N PRO A 197 19.13 13.14 8.62
CA PRO A 197 20.29 13.97 8.30
C PRO A 197 21.31 13.24 7.42
N VAL A 198 22.07 14.00 6.65
CA VAL A 198 23.15 13.46 5.79
C VAL A 198 24.12 12.61 6.63
N GLY A 199 24.41 11.39 6.13
CA GLY A 199 25.30 10.44 6.79
C GLY A 199 24.63 9.55 7.84
N SER A 200 23.35 9.76 8.16
CA SER A 200 22.57 8.81 8.99
C SER A 200 22.16 7.60 8.17
N ALA A 201 21.77 6.51 8.85
CA ALA A 201 21.24 5.31 8.19
C ALA A 201 19.95 5.58 7.38
N GLU A 202 19.24 6.66 7.72
CA GLU A 202 17.96 7.07 7.18
C GLU A 202 18.08 8.22 6.17
N ASP A 203 19.32 8.61 5.77
CA ASP A 203 19.54 9.72 4.84
C ASP A 203 19.05 9.43 3.41
N THR A 204 18.68 8.20 3.15
CA THR A 204 18.32 7.71 1.81
C THR A 204 17.02 6.93 1.82
N THR A 205 16.15 7.17 0.82
CA THR A 205 14.94 6.38 0.58
C THR A 205 14.70 6.22 -0.92
N ILE A 206 13.69 5.40 -1.28
CA ILE A 206 13.22 5.26 -2.66
C ILE A 206 11.82 5.84 -2.80
N ALA A 207 11.65 6.70 -3.81
CA ALA A 207 10.37 7.14 -4.30
C ALA A 207 9.96 6.29 -5.52
N TYR A 208 8.74 5.80 -5.54
CA TYR A 208 8.12 5.12 -6.67
C TYR A 208 7.15 6.08 -7.33
N LEU A 209 7.53 6.60 -8.49
CA LEU A 209 6.76 7.60 -9.24
C LEU A 209 6.02 6.93 -10.37
N VAL A 210 4.69 6.97 -10.30
CA VAL A 210 3.80 6.37 -11.30
C VAL A 210 3.33 7.44 -12.28
N THR A 211 3.50 7.16 -13.57
CA THR A 211 2.98 7.98 -14.67
C THR A 211 2.04 7.14 -15.54
N ARG A 212 1.22 7.79 -16.33
CA ARG A 212 0.29 7.14 -17.27
C ARG A 212 0.51 7.66 -18.68
N GLY A 213 0.50 6.75 -19.66
CA GLY A 213 0.65 7.07 -21.09
C GLY A 213 2.10 7.22 -21.53
N ALA A 214 2.99 7.75 -20.68
CA ALA A 214 4.41 7.97 -20.98
C ALA A 214 5.28 7.75 -19.72
N GLY A 215 6.59 7.58 -19.91
CA GLY A 215 7.55 7.48 -18.82
C GLY A 215 7.79 8.80 -18.11
N LEU A 216 8.52 8.74 -16.99
CA LEU A 216 8.81 9.89 -16.12
C LEU A 216 9.56 11.02 -16.88
N GLU A 217 10.29 10.69 -17.94
CA GLU A 217 11.01 11.68 -18.78
C GLU A 217 10.10 12.73 -19.42
N HIS A 218 8.81 12.40 -19.59
CA HIS A 218 7.79 13.33 -20.12
C HIS A 218 6.98 14.02 -19.02
N ALA A 219 7.12 13.58 -17.79
CA ALA A 219 6.34 14.06 -16.65
C ALA A 219 7.12 15.04 -15.77
N VAL A 220 8.45 14.94 -15.69
CA VAL A 220 9.28 15.86 -14.90
C VAL A 220 9.26 17.24 -15.54
N LEU A 221 8.96 18.24 -14.72
CA LEU A 221 9.04 19.64 -15.17
C LEU A 221 10.52 20.02 -15.31
N LEU A 222 10.91 20.44 -16.52
CA LEU A 222 12.25 20.96 -16.73
C LEU A 222 12.36 22.33 -16.02
N PRO A 223 13.49 22.62 -15.34
CA PRO A 223 13.72 23.97 -14.85
C PRO A 223 13.70 24.94 -16.04
N PRO A 224 13.19 26.18 -15.88
CA PRO A 224 13.26 27.17 -16.93
C PRO A 224 14.73 27.32 -17.38
N PRO A 225 14.99 27.54 -18.68
CA PRO A 225 16.35 27.77 -19.15
C PRO A 225 16.92 28.97 -18.38
N VAL A 226 18.05 28.76 -17.71
CA VAL A 226 18.80 29.85 -17.09
C VAL A 226 19.21 30.77 -18.25
N ALA A 227 18.63 31.96 -18.30
CA ALA A 227 19.07 32.98 -19.22
C ALA A 227 20.58 33.17 -18.98
N ARG A 228 21.42 32.76 -19.93
CA ARG A 228 22.83 33.13 -19.95
C ARG A 228 22.84 34.64 -19.97
N GLY A 229 23.31 35.27 -18.90
CA GLY A 229 23.53 36.68 -18.83
C GLY A 229 24.36 37.08 -20.05
N ALA A 230 23.86 38.04 -20.81
CA ALA A 230 24.64 38.68 -21.83
C ALA A 230 25.92 39.20 -21.16
N SER A 231 27.04 38.60 -21.49
CA SER A 231 28.33 39.17 -21.20
C SER A 231 28.41 40.51 -21.93
N ASP A 232 28.35 41.58 -21.14
CA ASP A 232 28.63 42.94 -21.56
C ASP A 232 30.03 42.97 -22.14
N GLU A 233 30.13 43.12 -23.45
CA GLU A 233 31.32 43.58 -24.12
C GLU A 233 31.31 45.12 -24.06
N SER A 234 32.23 45.66 -23.32
CA SER A 234 32.74 47.04 -23.51
C SER A 234 34.24 47.04 -23.33
#